data_4883017a06ba8c8d4a3c127a8c682bec
#
_entry.id   4883017a06ba8c8d4a3c127a8c682bec
#
_cell.length_a   1.000
_cell.length_b   1.000
_cell.length_c   1.000
_cell.angle_alpha   90.00
_cell.angle_beta   90.00
_cell.angle_gamma   90.00
#
_symmetry.space_group_name_H-M   'P 1'
#
loop_
_entity.id
_entity.type
_entity.pdbx_description
1 polymer ?
#
loop_
_entity_poly.entity_id
_entity_poly.type
_entity_poly.pdbx_seq_one_letter_code
_entity_poly.pdbx_strand_id
1 'polypeptide(L)'
;MEDMINVFDTQDGNAPISFAADKEQPAAETTHKPSAGQPVHRPAIDFGPVEDKTHGLIKVVGVGGGGCNAVRNMYDEGIVDVNFAVCNTDSKSLSRSPIPVKLPIGSLGAGGNPEEGRKAAQSHLEEIKQLFTDGTQM
;
A
#
# COMPACT_ATOMS: atom_id res chain seq x y z
N MET A 1 -19.69 58.05 30.15
CA MET A 1 -18.45 58.21 29.37
C MET A 1 -18.00 56.82 29.14
N GLU A 2 -18.42 56.44 28.05
CA GLU A 2 -17.99 56.18 26.68
C GLU A 2 -17.70 54.69 26.52
N ASP A 3 -18.67 53.97 26.07
CA ASP A 3 -18.83 53.47 24.68
C ASP A 3 -17.53 52.87 24.12
N MET A 4 -17.30 51.60 24.45
CA MET A 4 -16.46 50.77 23.59
C MET A 4 -17.35 49.88 22.74
N ILE A 5 -17.49 50.32 21.53
CA ILE A 5 -18.18 49.74 20.43
C ILE A 5 -17.70 48.30 20.22
N ASN A 6 -18.63 47.41 20.42
CA ASN A 6 -18.47 45.99 20.08
C ASN A 6 -18.64 45.82 18.56
N VAL A 7 -17.53 45.71 17.84
CA VAL A 7 -17.49 45.65 16.36
C VAL A 7 -17.46 44.18 15.89
N PHE A 8 -18.16 43.29 16.52
CA PHE A 8 -18.36 41.94 16.00
C PHE A 8 -19.82 41.50 16.12
N ASP A 9 -20.71 42.32 15.52
CA ASP A 9 -22.02 41.83 15.16
C ASP A 9 -22.05 41.65 13.64
N THR A 10 -21.47 40.59 13.15
CA THR A 10 -21.77 40.06 11.83
C THR A 10 -22.78 38.95 12.00
N GLN A 11 -24.01 39.36 11.93
CA GLN A 11 -25.11 38.51 11.53
C GLN A 11 -24.86 38.03 10.10
N ASP A 12 -24.17 36.93 9.97
CA ASP A 12 -24.23 36.11 8.77
C ASP A 12 -24.85 34.79 9.15
N GLY A 13 -26.10 34.67 8.74
CA GLY A 13 -26.93 33.51 8.94
C GLY A 13 -26.33 32.26 8.32
N ASN A 14 -25.61 31.53 9.15
CA ASN A 14 -25.35 30.14 8.88
C ASN A 14 -26.51 29.32 9.46
N ALA A 15 -27.57 29.21 8.68
CA ALA A 15 -28.61 28.27 8.97
C ALA A 15 -28.02 26.86 9.04
N PRO A 16 -28.34 26.08 10.09
CA PRO A 16 -27.90 24.69 10.14
C PRO A 16 -28.47 23.96 8.92
N ILE A 17 -27.61 23.28 8.20
CA ILE A 17 -28.02 22.38 7.13
C ILE A 17 -28.78 21.24 7.80
N SER A 18 -30.09 21.37 7.85
CA SER A 18 -30.96 20.26 8.23
C SER A 18 -30.90 19.24 7.08
N PHE A 19 -30.30 18.10 7.35
CA PHE A 19 -30.54 16.92 6.53
C PHE A 19 -32.00 16.51 6.75
N ALA A 20 -32.89 17.07 5.96
CA ALA A 20 -34.22 16.54 5.83
C ALA A 20 -34.07 15.14 5.26
N ALA A 21 -34.47 14.17 6.08
CA ALA A 21 -34.70 12.81 5.63
C ALA A 21 -35.74 12.86 4.50
N ASP A 22 -35.26 12.77 3.29
CA ASP A 22 -36.13 12.66 2.12
C ASP A 22 -36.47 11.20 1.92
N LYS A 23 -37.75 11.01 1.84
CA LYS A 23 -38.54 9.79 1.82
C LYS A 23 -38.06 8.82 0.75
N GLU A 24 -38.03 7.56 1.17
CA GLU A 24 -38.32 6.33 0.43
C GLU A 24 -38.68 6.53 -1.04
N GLN A 25 -37.70 6.25 -1.89
CA GLN A 25 -38.01 5.69 -3.21
C GLN A 25 -37.81 4.18 -3.13
N PRO A 26 -38.73 3.38 -3.64
CA PRO A 26 -38.62 1.94 -3.59
C PRO A 26 -37.41 1.51 -4.42
N ALA A 27 -36.50 0.83 -3.75
CA ALA A 27 -35.35 0.19 -4.35
C ALA A 27 -35.84 -0.76 -5.45
N ALA A 28 -35.54 -0.44 -6.68
CA ALA A 28 -35.48 -1.43 -7.72
C ALA A 28 -34.36 -2.41 -7.32
N GLU A 29 -34.75 -3.59 -6.90
CA GLU A 29 -33.87 -4.74 -6.74
C GLU A 29 -33.20 -5.04 -8.08
N THR A 30 -32.07 -4.42 -8.34
CA THR A 30 -31.09 -5.01 -9.23
C THR A 30 -30.26 -5.96 -8.37
N THR A 31 -30.73 -7.16 -8.23
CA THR A 31 -29.93 -8.29 -7.81
C THR A 31 -28.78 -8.47 -8.80
N HIS A 32 -27.72 -7.71 -8.62
CA HIS A 32 -26.42 -8.05 -9.17
C HIS A 32 -25.88 -9.21 -8.32
N LYS A 33 -26.39 -10.39 -8.63
CA LYS A 33 -25.70 -11.64 -8.32
C LYS A 33 -24.30 -11.46 -8.87
N PRO A 34 -23.23 -11.53 -8.06
CA PRO A 34 -21.91 -11.59 -8.62
C PRO A 34 -21.87 -12.88 -9.45
N SER A 35 -21.93 -12.70 -10.76
CA SER A 35 -21.56 -13.75 -11.68
C SER A 35 -20.13 -14.13 -11.28
N ALA A 36 -19.98 -15.34 -10.77
CA ALA A 36 -18.68 -15.95 -10.61
C ALA A 36 -18.02 -15.87 -12.00
N GLY A 37 -17.19 -14.83 -12.16
CA GLY A 37 -16.42 -14.64 -13.38
C GLY A 37 -15.60 -15.90 -13.53
N GLN A 38 -15.88 -16.65 -14.56
CA GLN A 38 -15.01 -17.73 -14.99
C GLN A 38 -13.62 -17.11 -15.10
N PRO A 39 -12.57 -17.77 -14.59
CA PRO A 39 -11.23 -17.28 -14.75
C PRO A 39 -11.01 -17.08 -16.25
N VAL A 40 -10.85 -15.84 -16.68
CA VAL A 40 -10.45 -15.53 -18.04
C VAL A 40 -9.13 -16.23 -18.26
N HIS A 41 -9.20 -17.39 -18.88
CA HIS A 41 -8.04 -18.15 -19.29
C HIS A 41 -7.33 -17.32 -20.38
N ARG A 42 -6.47 -16.40 -19.94
CA ARG A 42 -5.49 -15.79 -20.83
C ARG A 42 -4.61 -16.95 -21.29
N PRO A 43 -4.42 -17.14 -22.60
CA PRO A 43 -3.50 -18.17 -23.06
C PRO A 43 -2.15 -17.86 -22.42
N ALA A 44 -1.71 -18.74 -21.53
CA ALA A 44 -0.35 -18.66 -21.02
C ALA A 44 0.58 -18.81 -22.22
N ILE A 45 1.44 -17.84 -22.44
CA ILE A 45 2.51 -17.99 -23.42
C ILE A 45 3.41 -19.07 -22.83
N ASP A 46 3.35 -20.26 -23.40
CA ASP A 46 4.20 -21.37 -23.01
C ASP A 46 5.62 -21.10 -23.50
N PHE A 47 6.48 -20.72 -22.60
CA PHE A 47 7.90 -20.51 -22.87
C PHE A 47 8.74 -21.82 -22.83
N GLY A 48 8.05 -22.98 -22.84
CA GLY A 48 8.68 -24.31 -22.73
C GLY A 48 9.01 -24.69 -21.27
N PRO A 49 9.57 -25.89 -21.05
CA PRO A 49 9.91 -26.34 -19.72
C PRO A 49 10.95 -25.41 -19.11
N VAL A 50 10.51 -24.56 -18.20
CA VAL A 50 11.39 -23.75 -17.36
C VAL A 50 12.09 -24.73 -16.43
N GLU A 51 13.37 -24.99 -16.69
CA GLU A 51 14.23 -25.64 -15.71
C GLU A 51 14.06 -24.93 -14.37
N ASP A 52 13.84 -25.67 -13.30
CA ASP A 52 13.58 -25.25 -11.93
C ASP A 52 14.50 -24.10 -11.44
N LYS A 53 14.29 -22.91 -11.98
CA LYS A 53 14.81 -21.69 -11.39
C LYS A 53 13.70 -21.13 -10.50
N THR A 54 13.74 -21.57 -9.25
CA THR A 54 12.87 -21.09 -8.16
C THR A 54 13.00 -19.57 -7.89
N HIS A 55 13.71 -18.86 -8.76
CA HIS A 55 13.93 -17.43 -8.68
C HIS A 55 13.38 -16.75 -9.93
N GLY A 56 12.32 -15.98 -9.79
CA GLY A 56 11.85 -15.11 -10.88
C GLY A 56 12.99 -14.20 -11.37
N LEU A 57 13.00 -13.91 -12.67
CA LEU A 57 13.98 -13.01 -13.29
C LEU A 57 13.90 -11.59 -12.72
N ILE A 58 12.72 -11.23 -12.20
CA ILE A 58 12.41 -9.89 -11.71
C ILE A 58 12.17 -9.95 -10.21
N LYS A 59 12.78 -9.03 -9.48
CA LYS A 59 12.50 -8.78 -8.07
C LYS A 59 11.94 -7.39 -7.88
N VAL A 60 10.80 -7.29 -7.22
CA VAL A 60 10.19 -6.03 -6.82
C VAL A 60 10.36 -5.83 -5.33
N VAL A 61 11.02 -4.75 -4.96
CA VAL A 61 11.29 -4.41 -3.57
C VAL A 61 10.51 -3.18 -3.16
N GLY A 62 9.59 -3.33 -2.23
CA GLY A 62 8.84 -2.23 -1.63
C GLY A 62 9.61 -1.61 -0.46
N VAL A 63 9.93 -0.33 -0.54
CA VAL A 63 10.67 0.39 0.51
C VAL A 63 9.77 1.40 1.21
N GLY A 64 9.76 1.35 2.54
CA GLY A 64 8.92 2.22 3.38
C GLY A 64 7.43 1.90 3.28
N GLY A 65 6.58 2.70 3.94
CA GLY A 65 5.14 2.43 3.99
C GLY A 65 4.47 2.41 2.63
N GLY A 66 4.75 3.40 1.78
CA GLY A 66 4.15 3.50 0.44
C GLY A 66 4.58 2.36 -0.48
N GLY A 67 5.90 2.06 -0.53
CA GLY A 67 6.44 0.96 -1.32
C GLY A 67 5.92 -0.40 -0.86
N CYS A 68 5.85 -0.63 0.44
CA CYS A 68 5.30 -1.87 0.99
C CYS A 68 3.82 -2.07 0.62
N ASN A 69 3.01 -0.99 0.60
CA ASN A 69 1.61 -1.07 0.18
C ASN A 69 1.49 -1.35 -1.32
N ALA A 70 2.32 -0.72 -2.15
CA ALA A 70 2.33 -0.97 -3.59
C ALA A 70 2.66 -2.44 -3.91
N VAL A 71 3.72 -2.96 -3.30
CA VAL A 71 4.13 -4.37 -3.49
C VAL A 71 3.07 -5.34 -2.96
N ARG A 72 2.42 -5.00 -1.86
CA ARG A 72 1.31 -5.80 -1.34
C ARG A 72 0.17 -5.89 -2.35
N ASN A 73 -0.25 -4.78 -2.94
CA ASN A 73 -1.29 -4.79 -3.97
C ASN A 73 -0.89 -5.66 -5.16
N MET A 74 0.36 -5.55 -5.63
CA MET A 74 0.88 -6.39 -6.72
C MET A 74 0.86 -7.89 -6.35
N TYR A 75 1.19 -8.21 -5.10
CA TYR A 75 1.16 -9.58 -4.59
C TYR A 75 -0.27 -10.13 -4.52
N ASP A 76 -1.21 -9.32 -4.02
CA ASP A 76 -2.61 -9.68 -3.90
C ASP A 76 -3.28 -9.86 -5.28
N GLU A 77 -2.81 -9.14 -6.31
CA GLU A 77 -3.22 -9.32 -7.72
C GLU A 77 -2.69 -10.62 -8.34
N GLY A 78 -1.83 -11.35 -7.66
CA GLY A 78 -1.34 -12.65 -8.09
C GLY A 78 -0.40 -12.60 -9.29
N ILE A 79 0.45 -11.58 -9.38
CA ILE A 79 1.46 -11.47 -10.44
C ILE A 79 2.46 -12.62 -10.28
N VAL A 80 2.65 -13.40 -11.34
CA VAL A 80 3.53 -14.57 -11.39
C VAL A 80 4.91 -14.19 -11.95
N ASP A 81 5.90 -15.04 -11.70
CA ASP A 81 7.29 -14.90 -12.17
C ASP A 81 8.02 -13.65 -11.65
N VAL A 82 7.54 -13.10 -10.54
CA VAL A 82 8.13 -11.97 -9.84
C VAL A 82 8.37 -12.33 -8.37
N ASN A 83 9.57 -12.07 -7.90
CA ASN A 83 9.92 -12.18 -6.49
C ASN A 83 9.58 -10.88 -5.78
N PHE A 84 8.82 -10.97 -4.70
CA PHE A 84 8.44 -9.80 -3.91
C PHE A 84 9.22 -9.75 -2.59
N ALA A 85 9.72 -8.56 -2.27
CA ALA A 85 10.35 -8.26 -1.01
C ALA A 85 9.88 -6.91 -0.48
N VAL A 86 9.91 -6.73 0.82
CA VAL A 86 9.57 -5.46 1.47
C VAL A 86 10.62 -5.09 2.52
N CYS A 87 10.96 -3.81 2.56
CA CYS A 87 11.94 -3.24 3.46
C CYS A 87 11.34 -2.01 4.17
N ASN A 88 11.43 -1.94 5.49
CA ASN A 88 10.89 -0.80 6.22
C ASN A 88 11.62 -0.60 7.57
N THR A 89 11.66 0.66 8.02
CA THR A 89 12.08 1.03 9.36
C THR A 89 11.05 0.71 10.44
N ASP A 90 9.78 0.45 10.06
CA ASP A 90 8.71 0.00 10.96
C ASP A 90 8.53 -1.53 10.87
N SER A 91 9.07 -2.24 11.85
CA SER A 91 8.99 -3.70 11.92
C SER A 91 7.56 -4.22 12.15
N LYS A 92 6.69 -3.44 12.80
CA LYS A 92 5.28 -3.82 13.02
C LYS A 92 4.49 -3.80 11.71
N SER A 93 4.74 -2.84 10.85
CA SER A 93 4.14 -2.81 9.51
C SER A 93 4.59 -4.00 8.67
N LEU A 94 5.88 -4.36 8.74
CA LEU A 94 6.40 -5.53 8.03
C LEU A 94 5.79 -6.85 8.51
N SER A 95 5.59 -7.01 9.81
CA SER A 95 5.03 -8.26 10.35
C SER A 95 3.61 -8.54 9.85
N ARG A 96 2.85 -7.50 9.52
CA ARG A 96 1.49 -7.60 8.98
C ARG A 96 1.43 -7.83 7.46
N SER A 97 2.56 -7.67 6.77
CA SER A 97 2.62 -7.87 5.32
C SER A 97 2.51 -9.36 4.97
N PRO A 98 1.76 -9.74 3.92
CA PRO A 98 1.72 -11.11 3.42
C PRO A 98 2.97 -11.50 2.62
N ILE A 99 3.82 -10.53 2.28
CA ILE A 99 5.01 -10.74 1.45
C ILE A 99 6.00 -11.68 2.18
N PRO A 100 6.55 -12.69 1.52
CA PRO A 100 7.41 -13.68 2.16
C PRO A 100 8.77 -13.11 2.60
N VAL A 101 9.37 -12.26 1.77
CA VAL A 101 10.70 -11.68 2.05
C VAL A 101 10.54 -10.32 2.71
N LYS A 102 10.99 -10.20 3.95
CA LYS A 102 10.85 -9.00 4.78
C LYS A 102 12.21 -8.61 5.35
N LEU A 103 12.62 -7.38 5.10
CA LEU A 103 13.84 -6.81 5.64
C LEU A 103 13.53 -5.65 6.61
N PRO A 104 13.53 -5.88 7.92
CA PRO A 104 13.39 -4.81 8.90
C PRO A 104 14.72 -4.08 9.03
N ILE A 105 14.74 -2.79 8.74
CA ILE A 105 15.91 -1.90 8.92
C ILE A 105 15.71 -0.90 10.06
N GLY A 106 14.80 -1.20 10.96
CA GLY A 106 14.48 -0.41 12.14
C GLY A 106 13.37 -1.05 12.95
N SER A 107 12.91 -0.38 14.01
CA SER A 107 11.87 -0.89 14.91
C SER A 107 10.60 -0.03 14.93
N LEU A 108 10.75 1.29 14.99
CA LEU A 108 9.65 2.23 15.24
C LEU A 108 9.24 3.06 14.02
N GLY A 109 9.97 2.96 12.92
CA GLY A 109 9.80 3.80 11.75
C GLY A 109 10.66 5.08 11.80
N ALA A 110 10.86 5.69 10.63
CA ALA A 110 11.64 6.93 10.50
C ALA A 110 10.83 8.21 10.79
N GLY A 111 9.52 8.09 11.02
CA GLY A 111 8.66 9.24 11.35
C GLY A 111 8.61 10.34 10.28
N GLY A 112 8.88 10.02 9.01
CA GLY A 112 8.99 11.01 7.94
C GLY A 112 10.33 11.76 7.92
N ASN A 113 11.28 11.42 8.81
CA ASN A 113 12.60 12.02 8.83
C ASN A 113 13.56 11.27 7.88
N PRO A 114 14.05 11.90 6.79
CA PRO A 114 14.92 11.26 5.82
C PRO A 114 16.30 10.88 6.41
N GLU A 115 16.82 11.63 7.37
CA GLU A 115 18.10 11.31 8.00
C GLU A 115 18.03 10.05 8.84
N GLU A 116 16.93 9.81 9.53
CA GLU A 116 16.72 8.56 10.27
C GLU A 116 16.57 7.35 9.31
N GLY A 117 15.87 7.53 8.21
CA GLY A 117 15.79 6.51 7.14
C GLY A 117 17.17 6.19 6.55
N ARG A 118 17.98 7.22 6.30
CA ARG A 118 19.34 7.06 5.79
C ARG A 118 20.25 6.31 6.78
N LYS A 119 20.24 6.69 8.06
CA LYS A 119 21.01 5.99 9.09
C LYS A 119 20.62 4.53 9.20
N ALA A 120 19.31 4.26 9.20
CA ALA A 120 18.79 2.91 9.24
C ALA A 120 19.27 2.07 8.05
N ALA A 121 19.20 2.61 6.83
CA ALA A 121 19.69 1.93 5.64
C ALA A 121 21.21 1.69 5.69
N GLN A 122 21.99 2.65 6.15
CA GLN A 122 23.45 2.50 6.29
C GLN A 122 23.82 1.42 7.32
N SER A 123 23.07 1.33 8.43
CA SER A 123 23.33 0.32 9.47
C SER A 123 23.04 -1.11 9.00
N HIS A 124 22.15 -1.27 8.01
CA HIS A 124 21.73 -2.58 7.47
C HIS A 124 22.18 -2.79 6.01
N LEU A 125 23.27 -2.11 5.62
CA LEU A 125 23.73 -2.10 4.22
C LEU A 125 24.05 -3.51 3.70
N GLU A 126 24.64 -4.36 4.51
CA GLU A 126 25.02 -5.73 4.10
C GLU A 126 23.78 -6.62 3.88
N GLU A 127 22.78 -6.50 4.75
CA GLU A 127 21.51 -7.22 4.61
C GLU A 127 20.75 -6.73 3.35
N ILE A 128 20.79 -5.42 3.10
CA ILE A 128 20.21 -4.85 1.87
C ILE A 128 20.95 -5.39 0.65
N LYS A 129 22.27 -5.46 0.65
CA LYS A 129 23.04 -6.04 -0.47
C LYS A 129 22.69 -7.51 -0.69
N GLN A 130 22.58 -8.30 0.38
CA GLN A 130 22.18 -9.71 0.29
C GLN A 130 20.83 -9.88 -0.38
N LEU A 131 19.89 -8.96 -0.12
CA LEU A 131 18.57 -8.98 -0.74
C LEU A 131 18.64 -8.92 -2.28
N PHE A 132 19.68 -8.28 -2.84
CA PHE A 132 19.87 -8.11 -4.28
C PHE A 132 20.89 -9.10 -4.89
N THR A 133 21.53 -9.97 -4.09
CA THR A 133 22.58 -10.86 -4.56
C THR A 133 22.10 -12.30 -4.76
N ASP A 134 20.81 -12.52 -4.85
CA ASP A 134 20.20 -13.86 -4.95
C ASP A 134 20.11 -14.44 -6.36
N GLY A 135 20.79 -13.83 -7.33
CA GLY A 135 20.78 -14.26 -8.74
C GLY A 135 19.64 -13.68 -9.59
N THR A 136 18.83 -12.78 -9.04
CA THR A 136 17.83 -12.03 -9.80
C THR A 136 18.52 -11.11 -10.82
N GLN A 137 17.98 -11.02 -12.04
CA GLN A 137 18.58 -10.21 -13.11
C GLN A 137 18.07 -8.76 -13.16
N MET A 138 16.89 -8.49 -12.59
CA MET A 138 16.25 -7.18 -12.55
C MET A 138 15.49 -6.97 -11.24
#